data_c4b160cba9580c149194e8b40709540f
#
_entry.id   c4b160cba9580c149194e8b40709540f
#
_cell.length_a   1.000
_cell.length_b   1.000
_cell.length_c   1.000
_cell.angle_alpha   90.00
_cell.angle_beta   90.00
_cell.angle_gamma   90.00
#
_symmetry.space_group_name_H-M   'P 1'
#
loop_
_entity.id
_entity.type
_entity.pdbx_description
1 polymer ?
#
loop_
_entity_poly.entity_id
_entity_poly.type
_entity_poly.pdbx_seq_one_letter_code
_entity_poly.pdbx_strand_id
1 'polypeptide(L)'
;MKCVAGGDMFLSEEAFAKVLKGQSLFSSYQGFSWKADLDRVATRTLIRNIETKGSEAYTIKGELKEAMLDADVIFIHMCPVGRDIIEQASHLKYIVTARGGVENIAVECARKKGVRILHCPMHNAF
;
A
#
# COMPACT_ATOMS: atom_id res chain seq x y z
N MET A 1 3.33 -3.56 -16.34
CA MET A 1 2.40 -3.64 -15.20
C MET A 1 2.05 -2.25 -14.70
N LYS A 2 0.83 -2.07 -14.27
CA LYS A 2 0.37 -0.81 -13.66
C LYS A 2 0.72 -0.82 -12.18
N CYS A 3 1.39 0.22 -11.72
CA CYS A 3 1.91 0.33 -10.37
C CYS A 3 1.24 1.48 -9.64
N VAL A 4 0.79 1.24 -8.41
CA VAL A 4 0.17 2.24 -7.54
C VAL A 4 0.92 2.26 -6.21
N ALA A 5 1.22 3.45 -5.70
CA ALA A 5 1.87 3.61 -4.40
C ALA A 5 1.01 4.45 -3.46
N GLY A 6 0.89 4.01 -2.22
CA GLY A 6 0.27 4.75 -1.14
C GLY A 6 1.32 5.14 -0.11
N GLY A 7 1.79 6.38 -0.17
CA GLY A 7 2.78 6.89 0.75
C GLY A 7 2.15 7.40 2.05
N ASP A 8 2.96 7.50 3.09
CA ASP A 8 2.53 7.98 4.40
C ASP A 8 3.58 8.92 5.01
N MET A 9 3.46 9.22 6.31
CA MET A 9 4.38 10.12 6.98
C MET A 9 5.80 9.54 7.16
N PHE A 10 5.94 8.22 7.09
CA PHE A 10 7.24 7.56 7.24
C PHE A 10 7.92 7.31 5.90
N LEU A 11 7.13 7.03 4.87
CA LEU A 11 7.63 6.78 3.53
C LEU A 11 6.70 7.51 2.56
N SER A 12 7.15 8.65 2.09
CA SER A 12 6.32 9.55 1.31
C SER A 12 6.05 9.07 -0.11
N GLU A 13 5.02 9.61 -0.74
CA GLU A 13 4.74 9.36 -2.14
C GLU A 13 5.94 9.75 -3.00
N GLU A 14 6.62 10.86 -2.66
CA GLU A 14 7.82 11.29 -3.39
C GLU A 14 8.93 10.26 -3.32
N ALA A 15 9.09 9.61 -2.17
CA ALA A 15 10.09 8.56 -2.01
C ALA A 15 9.77 7.35 -2.88
N PHE A 16 8.52 6.95 -2.93
CA PHE A 16 8.10 5.86 -3.83
C PHE A 16 8.33 6.25 -5.29
N ALA A 17 7.97 7.48 -5.66
CA ALA A 17 8.13 7.95 -7.02
C ALA A 17 9.59 7.90 -7.48
N LYS A 18 10.52 8.27 -6.61
CA LYS A 18 11.96 8.24 -6.92
C LYS A 18 12.43 6.87 -7.35
N VAL A 19 11.92 5.83 -6.70
CA VAL A 19 12.33 4.45 -6.98
C VAL A 19 11.54 3.85 -8.14
N LEU A 20 10.24 4.15 -8.21
CA LEU A 20 9.32 3.43 -9.11
C LEU A 20 9.14 4.07 -10.46
N LYS A 21 9.19 5.40 -10.56
CA LYS A 21 9.10 6.08 -11.84
C LYS A 21 10.34 5.76 -12.67
N GLY A 22 10.10 5.49 -13.93
CA GLY A 22 11.19 5.20 -14.84
C GLY A 22 11.66 3.76 -14.85
N GLN A 23 11.08 2.91 -14.00
CA GLN A 23 11.37 1.49 -14.07
C GLN A 23 10.66 0.90 -15.28
N SER A 24 11.39 0.23 -16.14
CA SER A 24 10.83 -0.34 -17.37
C SER A 24 9.77 -1.41 -17.12
N LEU A 25 9.78 -1.99 -15.93
CA LEU A 25 8.80 -3.00 -15.53
C LEU A 25 7.38 -2.43 -15.44
N PHE A 26 7.25 -1.14 -15.13
CA PHE A 26 5.94 -0.51 -14.92
C PHE A 26 5.57 0.37 -16.12
N SER A 27 4.45 0.03 -16.76
CA SER A 27 3.91 0.80 -17.88
C SER A 27 3.29 2.12 -17.40
N SER A 28 2.83 2.16 -16.14
CA SER A 28 2.31 3.38 -15.54
C SER A 28 2.56 3.36 -14.04
N TYR A 29 2.66 4.55 -13.46
CA TYR A 29 2.79 4.76 -12.02
C TYR A 29 1.81 5.82 -11.58
N GLN A 30 1.05 5.52 -10.52
CA GLN A 30 0.21 6.50 -9.84
C GLN A 30 0.57 6.50 -8.36
N GLY A 31 0.85 7.67 -7.83
CA GLY A 31 1.23 7.83 -6.44
C GLY A 31 0.22 8.65 -5.68
N PHE A 32 -0.03 8.27 -4.44
CA PHE A 32 -0.97 8.93 -3.54
C PHE A 32 -0.37 9.04 -2.15
N SER A 33 -0.77 10.09 -1.42
CA SER A 33 -0.46 10.21 -0.01
C SER A 33 -1.67 9.76 0.78
N TRP A 34 -1.43 8.93 1.79
CA TRP A 34 -2.47 8.43 2.68
C TRP A 34 -2.13 8.82 4.10
N LYS A 35 -2.92 9.76 4.68
CA LYS A 35 -2.76 10.24 6.06
C LYS A 35 -1.32 10.64 6.39
N ALA A 36 -0.67 11.33 5.45
CA ALA A 36 0.74 11.67 5.56
C ALA A 36 1.01 12.90 6.43
N ASP A 37 -0.02 13.67 6.74
CA ASP A 37 0.09 14.96 7.44
C ASP A 37 -0.41 14.92 8.90
N LEU A 38 -0.50 13.73 9.48
CA LEU A 38 -0.93 13.57 10.87
C LEU A 38 0.16 14.04 11.84
N ASP A 39 -0.27 14.59 12.98
CA ASP A 39 0.67 14.93 14.05
C ASP A 39 1.13 13.66 14.78
N ARG A 40 2.02 13.82 15.76
CA ARG A 40 2.61 12.70 16.48
C ARG A 40 1.57 11.84 17.19
N VAL A 41 0.60 12.47 17.85
CA VAL A 41 -0.44 11.76 18.61
C VAL A 41 -1.34 10.98 17.67
N ALA A 42 -1.82 11.62 16.61
CA ALA A 42 -2.68 10.99 15.62
C ALA A 42 -1.95 9.85 14.90
N THR A 43 -0.65 10.01 14.65
CA THR A 43 0.16 8.97 14.05
C THR A 43 0.25 7.73 14.93
N ARG A 44 0.47 7.92 16.24
CA ARG A 44 0.51 6.80 17.18
C ARG A 44 -0.82 6.06 17.23
N THR A 45 -1.92 6.80 17.22
CA THR A 45 -3.25 6.23 17.22
C THR A 45 -3.48 5.41 15.95
N LEU A 46 -3.05 5.92 14.81
CA LEU A 46 -3.16 5.23 13.53
C LEU A 46 -2.41 3.89 13.57
N ILE A 47 -1.16 3.92 14.02
CA ILE A 47 -0.32 2.73 14.10
C ILE A 47 -0.95 1.69 15.01
N ARG A 48 -1.42 2.12 16.21
CA ARG A 48 -2.06 1.23 17.16
C ARG A 48 -3.32 0.59 16.58
N ASN A 49 -4.14 1.36 15.88
CA ASN A 49 -5.36 0.86 15.28
C ASN A 49 -5.04 -0.20 14.22
N ILE A 50 -4.03 0.03 13.40
CA ILE A 50 -3.63 -0.94 12.38
C ILE A 50 -3.07 -2.20 13.03
N GLU A 51 -2.24 -2.06 14.05
CA GLU A 51 -1.66 -3.21 14.75
C GLU A 51 -2.69 -4.06 15.49
N THR A 52 -3.75 -3.43 16.02
CA THR A 52 -4.76 -4.14 16.78
C THR A 52 -5.97 -4.58 15.96
N LYS A 53 -6.36 -3.80 14.94
CA LYS A 53 -7.55 -4.07 14.14
C LYS A 53 -7.22 -4.58 12.74
N GLY A 54 -5.97 -4.50 12.34
CA GLY A 54 -5.51 -5.05 11.07
C GLY A 54 -5.88 -4.22 9.85
N SER A 55 -5.98 -4.90 8.72
CA SER A 55 -6.22 -4.27 7.43
C SER A 55 -7.58 -3.58 7.32
N GLU A 56 -8.52 -3.93 8.19
CA GLU A 56 -9.87 -3.36 8.16
C GLU A 56 -10.02 -2.16 9.11
N ALA A 57 -8.94 -1.71 9.74
CA ALA A 57 -8.94 -0.55 10.63
C ALA A 57 -9.38 0.73 9.91
N TYR A 58 -9.02 0.86 8.66
CA TYR A 58 -9.36 2.02 7.84
C TYR A 58 -9.82 1.58 6.46
N THR A 59 -10.77 2.28 5.91
CA THR A 59 -11.28 2.01 4.57
C THR A 59 -10.63 2.96 3.58
N ILE A 60 -10.08 2.43 2.51
CA ILE A 60 -9.50 3.23 1.43
C ILE A 60 -10.64 3.66 0.50
N LYS A 61 -10.65 4.94 0.15
CA LYS A 61 -11.72 5.55 -0.65
C LYS A 61 -11.14 6.45 -1.75
N GLY A 62 -12.01 6.88 -2.66
CA GLY A 62 -11.69 7.88 -3.66
C GLY A 62 -10.71 7.40 -4.72
N GLU A 63 -9.88 8.31 -5.18
CA GLU A 63 -8.95 8.04 -6.27
C GLU A 63 -7.95 6.95 -5.96
N LEU A 64 -7.49 6.88 -4.71
CA LEU A 64 -6.57 5.82 -4.29
C LEU A 64 -7.23 4.45 -4.43
N LYS A 65 -8.47 4.32 -3.99
CA LYS A 65 -9.22 3.07 -4.15
C LYS A 65 -9.35 2.69 -5.63
N GLU A 66 -9.77 3.64 -6.45
CA GLU A 66 -9.94 3.40 -7.88
C GLU A 66 -8.63 2.94 -8.52
N ALA A 67 -7.53 3.58 -8.17
CA ALA A 67 -6.23 3.22 -8.69
C ALA A 67 -5.82 1.81 -8.24
N MET A 68 -6.02 1.49 -6.97
CA MET A 68 -5.71 0.16 -6.44
C MET A 68 -6.52 -0.95 -7.11
N LEU A 69 -7.77 -0.68 -7.42
CA LEU A 69 -8.64 -1.67 -8.08
C LEU A 69 -8.17 -2.00 -9.49
N ASP A 70 -7.45 -1.09 -10.14
CA ASP A 70 -6.94 -1.26 -11.50
C ASP A 70 -5.45 -1.58 -11.55
N ALA A 71 -4.83 -1.84 -10.40
CA ALA A 71 -3.39 -2.06 -10.32
C ALA A 71 -3.00 -3.51 -10.55
N ASP A 72 -1.81 -3.71 -11.08
CA ASP A 72 -1.14 -5.01 -11.08
C ASP A 72 -0.29 -5.16 -9.84
N VAL A 73 0.30 -4.04 -9.36
CA VAL A 73 1.19 -4.02 -8.20
C VAL A 73 0.84 -2.81 -7.32
N ILE A 74 0.68 -3.06 -6.03
CA ILE A 74 0.44 -2.00 -5.04
C ILE A 74 1.64 -1.94 -4.10
N PHE A 75 2.22 -0.74 -3.96
CA PHE A 75 3.30 -0.47 -3.02
C PHE A 75 2.77 0.34 -1.85
N ILE A 76 2.99 -0.14 -0.63
CA ILE A 76 2.54 0.56 0.58
C ILE A 76 3.56 0.43 1.70
N HIS A 77 3.39 1.25 2.72
CA HIS A 77 4.09 1.15 4.00
C HIS A 77 3.07 0.93 5.11
N MET A 78 2.39 2.01 5.57
CA MET A 78 1.32 1.88 6.57
C MET A 78 -0.08 1.80 5.94
N CYS A 79 -0.22 2.24 4.69
CA CYS A 79 -1.51 2.28 4.02
C CYS A 79 -2.15 0.87 4.00
N PRO A 80 -3.41 0.72 4.40
CA PRO A 80 -4.04 -0.59 4.38
C PRO A 80 -4.40 -1.04 2.96
N VAL A 81 -4.34 -2.34 2.77
CA VAL A 81 -4.93 -3.00 1.60
C VAL A 81 -5.87 -4.06 2.16
N GLY A 82 -7.11 -3.68 2.32
CA GLY A 82 -8.12 -4.51 2.94
C GLY A 82 -8.77 -5.51 2.00
N ARG A 83 -9.72 -6.24 2.55
CA ARG A 83 -10.42 -7.29 1.81
C ARG A 83 -11.20 -6.73 0.63
N ASP A 84 -11.83 -5.57 0.80
CA ASP A 84 -12.62 -4.95 -0.27
C ASP A 84 -11.77 -4.64 -1.50
N ILE A 85 -10.55 -4.16 -1.31
CA ILE A 85 -9.63 -3.88 -2.41
C ILE A 85 -9.23 -5.18 -3.10
N ILE A 86 -8.76 -6.15 -2.33
CA ILE A 86 -8.25 -7.40 -2.89
C ILE A 86 -9.34 -8.19 -3.61
N GLU A 87 -10.53 -8.25 -3.03
CA GLU A 87 -11.65 -8.98 -3.63
C GLU A 87 -12.14 -8.34 -4.92
N GLN A 88 -12.12 -7.01 -5.00
CA GLN A 88 -12.61 -6.27 -6.16
C GLN A 88 -11.57 -6.05 -7.25
N ALA A 89 -10.29 -6.08 -6.89
CA ALA A 89 -9.22 -5.89 -7.86
C ALA A 89 -9.24 -6.99 -8.92
N SER A 90 -9.28 -6.60 -10.20
CA SER A 90 -9.49 -7.56 -11.29
C SER A 90 -8.21 -8.26 -11.74
N HIS A 91 -7.05 -7.62 -11.58
CA HIS A 91 -5.79 -8.18 -12.06
C HIS A 91 -4.58 -7.92 -11.16
N LEU A 92 -4.84 -7.70 -9.88
CA LEU A 92 -3.78 -7.49 -8.89
C LEU A 92 -2.94 -8.76 -8.73
N LYS A 93 -1.62 -8.60 -8.85
CA LYS A 93 -0.67 -9.72 -8.76
C LYS A 93 0.18 -9.64 -7.50
N TYR A 94 0.61 -8.42 -7.12
CA TYR A 94 1.54 -8.24 -6.01
C TYR A 94 1.13 -7.08 -5.12
N ILE A 95 1.33 -7.26 -3.82
CA ILE A 95 1.30 -6.19 -2.83
C ILE A 95 2.70 -6.15 -2.23
N VAL A 96 3.40 -5.03 -2.41
CA VAL A 96 4.77 -4.86 -1.92
C VAL A 96 4.74 -3.93 -0.72
N THR A 97 5.17 -4.45 0.43
CA THR A 97 5.23 -3.66 1.65
C THR A 97 6.67 -3.29 1.99
N ALA A 98 6.87 -2.03 2.37
CA ALA A 98 8.17 -1.54 2.82
C ALA A 98 8.38 -1.79 4.31
N ARG A 99 7.39 -2.38 5.00
CA ARG A 99 7.47 -2.72 6.42
C ARG A 99 7.92 -4.16 6.61
N GLY A 100 8.35 -4.46 7.83
CA GLY A 100 8.59 -5.85 8.23
C GLY A 100 7.28 -6.59 8.53
N GLY A 101 6.26 -5.89 9.03
CA GLY A 101 4.97 -6.49 9.34
C GLY A 101 3.97 -6.38 8.20
N VAL A 102 2.88 -7.13 8.31
CA VAL A 102 1.82 -7.18 7.30
C VAL A 102 0.43 -6.97 7.90
N GLU A 103 0.36 -6.36 9.07
CA GLU A 103 -0.92 -6.15 9.79
C GLU A 103 -1.89 -5.29 8.99
N ASN A 104 -1.37 -4.44 8.12
CA ASN A 104 -2.18 -3.55 7.27
C ASN A 104 -2.67 -4.21 5.98
N ILE A 105 -2.36 -5.48 5.76
CA ILE A 105 -2.76 -6.21 4.55
C ILE A 105 -3.67 -7.37 4.93
N ALA A 106 -4.75 -7.56 4.17
CA ALA A 106 -5.64 -8.71 4.35
C ALA A 106 -4.98 -9.97 3.75
N VAL A 107 -4.04 -10.54 4.50
CA VAL A 107 -3.15 -11.61 4.06
C VAL A 107 -3.90 -12.85 3.57
N GLU A 108 -4.89 -13.30 4.33
CA GLU A 108 -5.64 -14.51 3.96
C GLU A 108 -6.44 -14.29 2.68
N CYS A 109 -7.03 -13.10 2.53
CA CYS A 109 -7.75 -12.76 1.30
C CYS A 109 -6.81 -12.75 0.10
N ALA A 110 -5.62 -12.16 0.27
CA ALA A 110 -4.60 -12.13 -0.78
C ALA A 110 -4.19 -13.55 -1.18
N ARG A 111 -3.95 -14.40 -0.18
CA ARG A 111 -3.55 -15.79 -0.44
C ARG A 111 -4.61 -16.53 -1.24
N LYS A 112 -5.86 -16.37 -0.87
CA LYS A 112 -6.99 -17.04 -1.58
C LYS A 112 -7.15 -16.55 -3.01
N LYS A 113 -6.83 -15.28 -3.26
CA LYS A 113 -6.93 -14.70 -4.60
C LYS A 113 -5.67 -14.92 -5.44
N GLY A 114 -4.64 -15.52 -4.87
CA GLY A 114 -3.38 -15.70 -5.57
C GLY A 114 -2.52 -14.45 -5.67
N VAL A 115 -2.82 -13.44 -4.86
CA VAL A 115 -2.02 -12.21 -4.79
C VAL A 115 -0.84 -12.45 -3.86
N ARG A 116 0.37 -12.19 -4.34
CA ARG A 116 1.59 -12.41 -3.57
C ARG A 116 1.98 -11.16 -2.81
N ILE A 117 2.41 -11.35 -1.56
CA ILE A 117 2.89 -10.26 -0.71
C ILE A 117 4.41 -10.34 -0.67
N LEU A 118 5.05 -9.23 -1.03
CA LEU A 118 6.51 -9.14 -1.06
C LEU A 118 6.96 -8.06 -0.09
N HIS A 119 8.12 -8.29 0.54
CA HIS A 119 8.75 -7.32 1.42
C HIS A 119 9.91 -6.67 0.68
N CYS A 120 9.90 -5.34 0.63
CA CYS A 120 10.98 -4.59 0.01
C CYS A 120 11.35 -3.42 0.92
N PRO A 121 12.44 -3.49 1.68
CA PRO A 121 12.80 -2.43 2.64
C PRO A 121 13.31 -1.19 1.90
N MET A 122 12.40 -0.42 1.33
CA MET A 122 12.71 0.72 0.47
C MET A 122 13.43 1.85 1.19
N HIS A 123 13.36 1.88 2.53
CA HIS A 123 14.09 2.89 3.29
C HIS A 123 15.60 2.83 3.06
N ASN A 124 16.12 1.68 2.65
CA ASN A 124 17.53 1.52 2.33
C ASN A 124 17.88 2.00 0.91
N ALA A 125 16.88 2.31 0.10
CA ALA A 125 17.07 2.76 -1.27
C ALA A 125 17.18 4.29 -1.37
N PHE A 126 16.96 4.98 -0.26
CA PHE A 126 17.01 6.45 -0.19
C PHE A 126 18.17 6.92 0.69
#